data_656e5ad9312b46f65f30d1620145a3ce
#
_entry.id   656e5ad9312b46f65f30d1620145a3ce
#
_cell.length_a   1.000
_cell.length_b   1.000
_cell.length_c   1.000
_cell.angle_alpha   90.00
_cell.angle_beta   90.00
_cell.angle_gamma   90.00
#
_symmetry.space_group_name_H-M   'P 1'
#
loop_
_entity.id
_entity.type
_entity.pdbx_description
1 polymer ?
#
loop_
_entity_poly.entity_id
_entity_poly.type
_entity_poly.pdbx_seq_one_letter_code
_entity_poly.pdbx_strand_id
1 'polypeptide(L)'
;MKILLFAATTGYQVRAFGDAAKRMGAELVLATDRCHVLDDPWGDDAVPMQFDDAVSARGPFDGIVAVGDQPALAASQMAEQLGLRFHPSDAVRAAKNKHLSRERFKAAGLLTPEYHLHARAIRYPCVLKPVGLTASRGVIRANNDEEFAAAYARIQKMLEHETDKSIQVEDFIPGREFAVEGLVANGVVRVLAPFDKPDPLDGPFFEETIYMTPSKASQAIQNDIHETTQRAVTALGLSDGPIHAEMRVNDRGVWMLEIAARPIGGLCSRVLQFDSGASLEELILRHAIGEDVSWLKLASGASGVMMIPIPRAGIYAGSDGVESARGVESVEEVLITAKEGQMLLPLPEGGSYLGFIFARADTPESVDRALRESHSKLDFRFATALPVVR
;
A
#
# COMPACT_ATOMS: atom_id res chain seq x y z
N MET A 1 4.21 26.62 9.47
CA MET A 1 3.25 25.74 8.77
C MET A 1 2.92 24.60 9.71
N LYS A 2 1.65 24.27 9.86
CA LYS A 2 1.18 23.22 10.76
C LYS A 2 0.34 22.20 9.96
N ILE A 3 0.77 20.94 9.93
CA ILE A 3 0.16 19.90 9.11
C ILE A 3 -0.36 18.77 10.00
N LEU A 4 -1.58 18.30 9.74
CA LEU A 4 -2.21 17.21 10.47
C LEU A 4 -1.95 15.89 9.73
N LEU A 5 -1.31 14.91 10.39
CA LEU A 5 -1.05 13.58 9.87
C LEU A 5 -1.97 12.56 10.55
N PHE A 6 -2.80 11.89 9.75
CA PHE A 6 -3.59 10.74 10.19
C PHE A 6 -2.82 9.45 9.93
N ALA A 7 -2.60 8.66 10.96
CA ALA A 7 -1.92 7.37 10.83
C ALA A 7 -2.42 6.37 11.89
N ALA A 8 -2.55 5.09 11.50
CA ALA A 8 -2.76 4.02 12.46
C ALA A 8 -1.50 3.75 13.28
N THR A 9 -1.65 3.14 14.44
CA THR A 9 -0.56 2.79 15.39
C THR A 9 0.58 1.99 14.73
N THR A 10 0.29 1.26 13.66
CA THR A 10 1.25 0.40 12.93
C THR A 10 1.83 1.03 11.67
N GLY A 11 1.62 2.34 11.46
CA GLY A 11 2.07 3.04 10.25
C GLY A 11 3.60 3.09 10.13
N TYR A 12 4.19 2.37 9.18
CA TYR A 12 5.63 2.39 8.89
C TYR A 12 6.16 3.77 8.51
N GLN A 13 5.33 4.60 7.86
CA GLN A 13 5.74 5.87 7.25
C GLN A 13 5.70 7.09 8.19
N VAL A 14 5.15 6.95 9.41
CA VAL A 14 5.00 8.09 10.35
C VAL A 14 6.34 8.80 10.58
N ARG A 15 7.42 8.04 10.78
CA ARG A 15 8.76 8.60 10.96
C ARG A 15 9.25 9.37 9.74
N ALA A 16 9.03 8.83 8.53
CA ALA A 16 9.45 9.48 7.28
C ALA A 16 8.72 10.81 7.06
N PHE A 17 7.42 10.89 7.38
CA PHE A 17 6.68 12.16 7.40
C PHE A 17 7.22 13.14 8.44
N GLY A 18 7.59 12.68 9.65
CA GLY A 18 8.21 13.50 10.68
C GLY A 18 9.54 14.08 10.22
N ASP A 19 10.40 13.27 9.60
CA ASP A 19 11.68 13.72 9.07
C ASP A 19 11.51 14.70 7.89
N ALA A 20 10.53 14.47 7.03
CA ALA A 20 10.18 15.39 5.94
C ALA A 20 9.67 16.73 6.47
N ALA A 21 8.76 16.74 7.44
CA ALA A 21 8.25 17.95 8.08
C ALA A 21 9.38 18.77 8.73
N LYS A 22 10.33 18.11 9.42
CA LYS A 22 11.51 18.78 10.01
C LYS A 22 12.35 19.47 8.94
N ARG A 23 12.61 18.81 7.80
CA ARG A 23 13.36 19.42 6.67
C ARG A 23 12.64 20.65 6.11
N MET A 24 11.31 20.64 6.08
CA MET A 24 10.48 21.76 5.62
C MET A 24 10.32 22.88 6.66
N GLY A 25 10.75 22.67 7.91
CA GLY A 25 10.47 23.58 9.01
C GLY A 25 8.97 23.64 9.37
N ALA A 26 8.23 22.54 9.12
CA ALA A 26 6.82 22.42 9.43
C ALA A 26 6.59 21.66 10.75
N GLU A 27 5.58 22.09 11.50
CA GLU A 27 5.04 21.36 12.65
C GLU A 27 4.12 20.25 12.16
N LEU A 28 4.38 19.02 12.57
CA LEU A 28 3.54 17.87 12.27
C LEU A 28 2.77 17.42 13.51
N VAL A 29 1.45 17.45 13.44
CA VAL A 29 0.57 16.96 14.51
C VAL A 29 0.06 15.59 14.11
N LEU A 30 0.30 14.57 14.94
CA LEU A 30 -0.13 13.21 14.67
C LEU A 30 -1.52 12.96 15.24
N ALA A 31 -2.45 12.55 14.37
CA ALA A 31 -3.75 12.01 14.75
C ALA A 31 -3.71 10.48 14.62
N THR A 32 -3.92 9.75 15.71
CA THR A 32 -3.75 8.29 15.73
C THR A 32 -4.81 7.62 16.61
N ASP A 33 -5.08 6.35 16.35
CA ASP A 33 -5.93 5.45 17.13
C ASP A 33 -5.26 4.90 18.41
N ARG A 34 -4.07 5.43 18.76
CA ARG A 34 -3.38 5.04 20.00
C ARG A 34 -4.20 5.37 21.26
N CYS A 35 -4.15 4.46 22.22
CA CYS A 35 -4.60 4.74 23.58
C CYS A 35 -3.59 5.66 24.29
N HIS A 36 -4.06 6.80 24.83
CA HIS A 36 -3.21 7.80 25.51
C HIS A 36 -2.59 7.39 26.84
N VAL A 37 -3.01 6.27 27.42
CA VAL A 37 -2.62 5.84 28.77
C VAL A 37 -1.21 5.26 28.80
N LEU A 38 -0.62 4.97 27.66
CA LEU A 38 0.78 4.54 27.57
C LEU A 38 1.63 5.75 27.21
N ASP A 39 2.65 6.05 28.05
CA ASP A 39 3.66 7.06 27.79
C ASP A 39 4.05 7.03 26.31
N ASP A 40 3.94 8.18 25.66
CA ASP A 40 4.33 8.32 24.27
C ASP A 40 5.87 8.24 24.16
N PRO A 41 6.45 7.07 23.80
CA PRO A 41 7.90 6.92 23.74
C PRO A 41 8.53 7.75 22.61
N TRP A 42 7.71 8.40 21.79
CA TRP A 42 8.15 9.17 20.64
C TRP A 42 8.14 10.69 20.90
N GLY A 43 7.49 11.13 21.99
CA GLY A 43 7.35 12.55 22.33
C GLY A 43 6.58 13.35 21.28
N ASP A 44 5.71 12.68 20.53
CA ASP A 44 4.86 13.30 19.52
C ASP A 44 3.64 13.88 20.24
N ASP A 45 3.23 15.11 19.97
CA ASP A 45 1.97 15.68 20.45
C ASP A 45 0.79 14.96 19.73
N ALA A 46 0.63 13.65 20.00
CA ALA A 46 -0.37 12.82 19.37
C ALA A 46 -1.76 13.13 19.91
N VAL A 47 -2.70 13.35 19.00
CA VAL A 47 -4.12 13.50 19.32
C VAL A 47 -4.79 12.13 19.15
N PRO A 48 -5.41 11.56 20.22
CA PRO A 48 -6.14 10.30 20.08
C PRO A 48 -7.38 10.49 19.26
N MET A 49 -7.65 9.51 18.44
CA MET A 49 -8.85 9.52 17.60
C MET A 49 -9.41 8.11 17.49
N GLN A 50 -10.75 8.03 17.51
CA GLN A 50 -11.41 6.91 16.86
C GLN A 50 -11.64 7.32 15.42
N PHE A 51 -11.08 6.60 14.45
CA PHE A 51 -11.16 6.98 13.04
C PHE A 51 -12.58 6.96 12.46
N ASP A 52 -13.54 6.44 13.20
CA ASP A 52 -14.96 6.41 12.82
C ASP A 52 -15.74 7.64 13.34
N ASP A 53 -15.15 8.43 14.24
CA ASP A 53 -15.77 9.64 14.80
C ASP A 53 -15.15 10.90 14.17
N ALA A 54 -16.00 11.88 13.85
CA ALA A 54 -15.55 13.23 13.48
C ALA A 54 -14.94 13.91 14.71
N VAL A 55 -13.64 14.09 14.70
CA VAL A 55 -12.91 14.67 15.84
C VAL A 55 -12.59 16.14 15.59
N SER A 56 -12.85 16.99 16.59
CA SER A 56 -12.40 18.39 16.60
C SER A 56 -10.89 18.44 16.81
N ALA A 57 -10.14 18.65 15.74
CA ALA A 57 -8.69 18.79 15.77
C ALA A 57 -8.24 20.13 16.38
N ARG A 58 -7.02 20.17 16.92
CA ARG A 58 -6.37 21.40 17.40
C ARG A 58 -5.85 22.22 16.22
N GLY A 59 -6.72 23.06 15.64
CA GLY A 59 -6.37 23.95 14.54
C GLY A 59 -5.83 25.32 14.98
N PRO A 60 -5.51 26.22 14.04
CA PRO A 60 -5.61 26.03 12.58
C PRO A 60 -4.50 25.16 11.98
N PHE A 61 -4.82 24.47 10.88
CA PHE A 61 -3.88 23.68 10.11
C PHE A 61 -3.78 24.23 8.69
N ASP A 62 -2.58 24.14 8.10
CA ASP A 62 -2.29 24.56 6.73
C ASP A 62 -2.47 23.42 5.73
N GLY A 63 -2.45 22.15 6.21
CA GLY A 63 -2.59 20.97 5.38
C GLY A 63 -2.94 19.73 6.20
N ILE A 64 -3.38 18.68 5.49
CA ILE A 64 -3.77 17.39 6.04
C ILE A 64 -3.24 16.27 5.15
N VAL A 65 -2.72 15.21 5.75
CA VAL A 65 -2.20 14.03 5.06
C VAL A 65 -2.58 12.76 5.83
N ALA A 66 -2.56 11.61 5.16
CA ALA A 66 -2.90 10.34 5.78
C ALA A 66 -2.02 9.19 5.31
N VAL A 67 -1.79 8.22 6.20
CA VAL A 67 -1.09 6.95 5.94
C VAL A 67 -2.01 5.79 6.27
N GLY A 68 -2.40 5.03 5.24
CA GLY A 68 -3.32 3.89 5.33
C GLY A 68 -4.76 4.23 4.97
N ASP A 69 -5.53 3.20 4.62
CA ASP A 69 -6.87 3.36 4.04
C ASP A 69 -7.91 3.86 5.05
N GLN A 70 -7.86 3.38 6.30
CA GLN A 70 -8.77 3.85 7.35
C GLN A 70 -8.44 5.28 7.78
N PRO A 71 -7.16 5.65 8.06
CA PRO A 71 -6.79 7.03 8.32
C PRO A 71 -7.13 7.99 7.18
N ALA A 72 -7.02 7.56 5.91
CA ALA A 72 -7.36 8.40 4.76
C ALA A 72 -8.85 8.80 4.75
N LEU A 73 -9.76 7.89 5.13
CA LEU A 73 -11.18 8.21 5.23
C LEU A 73 -11.45 9.24 6.34
N ALA A 74 -10.85 9.09 7.50
CA ALA A 74 -10.99 10.06 8.60
C ALA A 74 -10.37 11.42 8.23
N ALA A 75 -9.20 11.41 7.58
CA ALA A 75 -8.55 12.63 7.08
C ALA A 75 -9.42 13.37 6.06
N SER A 76 -10.06 12.64 5.13
CA SER A 76 -10.93 13.26 4.12
C SER A 76 -12.15 13.96 4.76
N GLN A 77 -12.79 13.32 5.74
CA GLN A 77 -13.91 13.92 6.48
C GLN A 77 -13.48 15.16 7.27
N MET A 78 -12.31 15.12 7.90
CA MET A 78 -11.75 16.26 8.61
C MET A 78 -11.36 17.38 7.64
N ALA A 79 -10.79 17.06 6.50
CA ALA A 79 -10.43 18.04 5.46
C ALA A 79 -11.67 18.82 4.96
N GLU A 80 -12.79 18.12 4.73
CA GLU A 80 -14.06 18.75 4.35
C GLU A 80 -14.56 19.72 5.43
N GLN A 81 -14.45 19.36 6.71
CA GLN A 81 -14.86 20.21 7.83
C GLN A 81 -13.99 21.46 7.99
N LEU A 82 -12.68 21.31 7.73
CA LEU A 82 -11.69 22.38 7.90
C LEU A 82 -11.47 23.21 6.62
N GLY A 83 -12.06 22.81 5.49
CA GLY A 83 -11.83 23.45 4.19
C GLY A 83 -10.40 23.25 3.67
N LEU A 84 -9.75 22.15 4.03
CA LEU A 84 -8.40 21.81 3.62
C LEU A 84 -8.39 20.97 2.34
N ARG A 85 -7.26 21.02 1.62
CA ARG A 85 -7.04 20.26 0.40
C ARG A 85 -6.86 18.78 0.72
N PHE A 86 -7.70 17.92 0.18
CA PHE A 86 -7.64 16.45 0.25
C PHE A 86 -8.60 15.82 -0.76
N HIS A 87 -8.57 14.51 -0.93
CA HIS A 87 -9.59 13.77 -1.69
C HIS A 87 -10.97 13.86 -1.01
N PRO A 88 -12.08 14.01 -1.76
CA PRO A 88 -13.42 13.99 -1.19
C PRO A 88 -13.75 12.70 -0.44
N SER A 89 -14.45 12.79 0.67
CA SER A 89 -14.72 11.63 1.55
C SER A 89 -15.51 10.51 0.85
N ASP A 90 -16.41 10.87 -0.05
CA ASP A 90 -17.14 9.88 -0.88
C ASP A 90 -16.22 9.15 -1.87
N ALA A 91 -15.23 9.85 -2.45
CA ALA A 91 -14.22 9.27 -3.32
C ALA A 91 -13.30 8.32 -2.56
N VAL A 92 -12.82 8.72 -1.37
CA VAL A 92 -11.98 7.88 -0.50
C VAL A 92 -12.74 6.64 -0.04
N ARG A 93 -14.02 6.78 0.33
CA ARG A 93 -14.88 5.65 0.69
C ARG A 93 -15.05 4.67 -0.47
N ALA A 94 -15.26 5.18 -1.69
CA ALA A 94 -15.37 4.34 -2.88
C ALA A 94 -14.05 3.65 -3.22
N ALA A 95 -12.92 4.34 -3.10
CA ALA A 95 -11.59 3.76 -3.30
C ALA A 95 -11.31 2.61 -2.31
N LYS A 96 -11.64 2.81 -1.03
CA LYS A 96 -11.45 1.80 0.03
C LYS A 96 -12.35 0.56 -0.14
N ASN A 97 -13.55 0.72 -0.70
CA ASN A 97 -14.52 -0.37 -0.84
C ASN A 97 -14.39 -1.03 -2.22
N LYS A 98 -13.91 -2.27 -2.25
CA LYS A 98 -13.67 -3.02 -3.49
C LYS A 98 -14.91 -3.13 -4.39
N HIS A 99 -16.09 -3.27 -3.81
CA HIS A 99 -17.33 -3.35 -4.57
C HIS A 99 -17.69 -2.02 -5.21
N LEU A 100 -17.68 -0.94 -4.44
CA LEU A 100 -17.99 0.40 -4.95
C LEU A 100 -16.98 0.84 -6.02
N SER A 101 -15.70 0.54 -5.85
CA SER A 101 -14.69 0.86 -6.85
C SER A 101 -14.95 0.11 -8.17
N ARG A 102 -15.32 -1.18 -8.11
CA ARG A 102 -15.68 -1.96 -9.30
C ARG A 102 -16.89 -1.38 -10.03
N GLU A 103 -17.94 -0.99 -9.29
CA GLU A 103 -19.11 -0.36 -9.88
C GLU A 103 -18.76 0.93 -10.64
N ARG A 104 -17.94 1.80 -10.02
CA ARG A 104 -17.50 3.05 -10.63
C ARG A 104 -16.59 2.82 -11.84
N PHE A 105 -15.65 1.87 -11.76
CA PHE A 105 -14.78 1.53 -12.90
C PHE A 105 -15.60 0.97 -14.07
N LYS A 106 -16.52 0.07 -13.82
CA LYS A 106 -17.41 -0.51 -14.84
C LYS A 106 -18.30 0.54 -15.49
N ALA A 107 -18.88 1.43 -14.69
CA ALA A 107 -19.70 2.55 -15.20
C ALA A 107 -18.90 3.52 -16.08
N ALA A 108 -17.60 3.69 -15.81
CA ALA A 108 -16.67 4.50 -16.62
C ALA A 108 -16.11 3.75 -17.84
N GLY A 109 -16.50 2.49 -18.07
CA GLY A 109 -16.03 1.67 -19.19
C GLY A 109 -14.57 1.25 -19.09
N LEU A 110 -14.02 1.16 -17.86
CA LEU A 110 -12.70 0.61 -17.61
C LEU A 110 -12.74 -0.91 -17.65
N LEU A 111 -11.65 -1.54 -18.12
CA LEU A 111 -11.46 -2.97 -17.91
C LEU A 111 -11.24 -3.21 -16.42
N THR A 112 -12.11 -4.01 -15.82
CA THR A 112 -12.04 -4.45 -14.43
C THR A 112 -12.58 -5.89 -14.36
N PRO A 113 -12.15 -6.73 -13.40
CA PRO A 113 -12.69 -8.08 -13.28
C PRO A 113 -14.22 -8.08 -13.19
N GLU A 114 -14.87 -9.06 -13.82
CA GLU A 114 -16.27 -9.32 -13.50
C GLU A 114 -16.35 -9.80 -12.05
N TYR A 115 -17.36 -9.31 -11.31
CA TYR A 115 -17.43 -9.48 -9.88
C TYR A 115 -18.86 -9.74 -9.39
N HIS A 116 -18.96 -10.44 -8.29
CA HIS A 116 -20.23 -10.72 -7.61
C HIS A 116 -20.04 -10.61 -6.09
N LEU A 117 -20.98 -9.97 -5.42
CA LEU A 117 -21.17 -10.16 -3.98
C LEU A 117 -21.99 -11.45 -3.80
N HIS A 118 -21.43 -12.40 -3.08
CA HIS A 118 -21.95 -13.75 -2.90
C HIS A 118 -21.76 -14.69 -4.12
N ALA A 119 -21.59 -15.97 -3.82
CA ALA A 119 -21.23 -17.02 -4.76
C ALA A 119 -22.38 -17.39 -5.73
N ARG A 120 -22.66 -16.53 -6.71
CA ARG A 120 -23.60 -16.85 -7.81
C ARG A 120 -22.82 -16.92 -9.12
N ALA A 121 -22.98 -18.01 -9.86
CA ALA A 121 -22.40 -18.21 -11.20
C ALA A 121 -20.86 -18.02 -11.25
N ILE A 122 -20.14 -18.80 -10.44
CA ILE A 122 -18.67 -18.78 -10.37
C ILE A 122 -18.08 -19.30 -11.68
N ARG A 123 -17.13 -18.53 -12.24
CA ARG A 123 -16.24 -18.99 -13.31
C ARG A 123 -14.85 -19.21 -12.72
N TYR A 124 -14.20 -20.29 -13.08
CA TYR A 124 -12.83 -20.57 -12.64
C TYR A 124 -11.81 -20.27 -13.75
N PRO A 125 -10.60 -19.80 -13.38
CA PRO A 125 -10.18 -19.44 -12.03
C PRO A 125 -10.82 -18.14 -11.55
N CYS A 126 -11.13 -18.06 -10.24
CA CYS A 126 -11.67 -16.89 -9.59
C CYS A 126 -10.80 -16.45 -8.40
N VAL A 127 -11.04 -15.23 -7.91
CA VAL A 127 -10.38 -14.68 -6.73
C VAL A 127 -11.42 -14.21 -5.73
N LEU A 128 -11.35 -14.75 -4.51
CA LEU A 128 -12.19 -14.34 -3.39
C LEU A 128 -11.47 -13.21 -2.64
N LYS A 129 -12.19 -12.13 -2.32
CA LYS A 129 -11.64 -10.95 -1.63
C LYS A 129 -12.58 -10.47 -0.53
N PRO A 130 -12.13 -10.33 0.72
CA PRO A 130 -12.85 -9.55 1.72
C PRO A 130 -13.00 -8.11 1.24
N VAL A 131 -14.21 -7.55 1.31
CA VAL A 131 -14.45 -6.19 0.79
C VAL A 131 -13.71 -5.13 1.59
N GLY A 132 -13.62 -5.29 2.92
CA GLY A 132 -13.08 -4.28 3.83
C GLY A 132 -11.60 -4.49 4.24
N LEU A 133 -10.97 -5.63 3.93
CA LEU A 133 -9.57 -5.88 4.30
C LEU A 133 -8.60 -5.31 3.27
N THR A 134 -7.38 -5.01 3.74
CA THR A 134 -6.26 -4.42 2.97
C THR A 134 -5.01 -5.30 3.06
N ALA A 135 -3.93 -4.94 2.36
CA ALA A 135 -2.64 -5.64 2.34
C ALA A 135 -2.77 -7.12 1.91
N SER A 136 -3.53 -7.40 0.87
CA SER A 136 -3.80 -8.75 0.31
C SER A 136 -4.36 -9.77 1.31
N ARG A 137 -4.75 -9.34 2.52
CA ARG A 137 -5.33 -10.22 3.54
C ARG A 137 -6.64 -10.84 3.05
N GLY A 138 -6.69 -12.16 3.11
CA GLY A 138 -7.87 -12.91 2.67
C GLY A 138 -8.09 -12.92 1.16
N VAL A 139 -7.16 -12.44 0.34
CA VAL A 139 -7.25 -12.52 -1.13
C VAL A 139 -6.75 -13.90 -1.55
N ILE A 140 -7.67 -14.75 -2.07
CA ILE A 140 -7.37 -16.15 -2.36
C ILE A 140 -7.90 -16.51 -3.75
N ARG A 141 -7.04 -17.07 -4.61
CA ARG A 141 -7.44 -17.68 -5.89
C ARG A 141 -7.95 -19.09 -5.68
N ALA A 142 -9.03 -19.43 -6.38
CA ALA A 142 -9.59 -20.77 -6.46
C ALA A 142 -9.74 -21.19 -7.93
N ASN A 143 -9.40 -22.44 -8.23
CA ASN A 143 -9.42 -22.98 -9.59
C ASN A 143 -10.56 -24.00 -9.81
N ASN A 144 -11.26 -24.38 -8.74
CA ASN A 144 -12.36 -25.35 -8.73
C ASN A 144 -13.23 -25.17 -7.48
N ASP A 145 -14.33 -25.93 -7.38
CA ASP A 145 -15.30 -25.84 -6.29
C ASP A 145 -14.70 -26.22 -4.92
N GLU A 146 -13.77 -27.16 -4.86
CA GLU A 146 -13.13 -27.60 -3.61
C GLU A 146 -12.24 -26.47 -3.04
N GLU A 147 -11.38 -25.90 -3.89
CA GLU A 147 -10.53 -24.76 -3.52
C GLU A 147 -11.37 -23.54 -3.14
N PHE A 148 -12.48 -23.30 -3.86
CA PHE A 148 -13.41 -22.23 -3.54
C PHE A 148 -14.03 -22.40 -2.15
N ALA A 149 -14.56 -23.57 -1.85
CA ALA A 149 -15.17 -23.85 -0.56
C ALA A 149 -14.17 -23.69 0.60
N ALA A 150 -12.94 -24.18 0.41
CA ALA A 150 -11.87 -24.02 1.39
C ALA A 150 -11.48 -22.53 1.60
N ALA A 151 -11.30 -21.78 0.51
CA ALA A 151 -10.98 -20.35 0.54
C ALA A 151 -12.12 -19.55 1.21
N TYR A 152 -13.36 -19.82 0.85
CA TYR A 152 -14.52 -19.12 1.41
C TYR A 152 -14.64 -19.34 2.93
N ALA A 153 -14.53 -20.60 3.39
CA ALA A 153 -14.57 -20.92 4.82
C ALA A 153 -13.41 -20.25 5.59
N ARG A 154 -12.21 -20.21 4.98
CA ARG A 154 -11.04 -19.57 5.58
C ARG A 154 -11.25 -18.07 5.75
N ILE A 155 -11.76 -17.38 4.71
CA ILE A 155 -12.06 -15.95 4.76
C ILE A 155 -13.19 -15.67 5.77
N GLN A 156 -14.24 -16.48 5.83
CA GLN A 156 -15.31 -16.31 6.83
C GLN A 156 -14.74 -16.32 8.25
N LYS A 157 -13.82 -17.24 8.54
CA LYS A 157 -13.15 -17.30 9.85
C LYS A 157 -12.33 -16.03 10.12
N MET A 158 -11.63 -15.50 9.12
CA MET A 158 -10.87 -14.25 9.26
C MET A 158 -11.78 -13.05 9.54
N LEU A 159 -13.00 -13.06 9.00
CA LEU A 159 -13.98 -12.00 9.15
C LEU A 159 -14.90 -12.16 10.37
N GLU A 160 -14.67 -13.13 11.24
CA GLU A 160 -15.56 -13.44 12.37
C GLU A 160 -15.79 -12.22 13.28
N HIS A 161 -14.74 -11.41 13.49
CA HIS A 161 -14.75 -10.22 14.34
C HIS A 161 -14.80 -8.89 13.57
N GLU A 162 -14.84 -8.94 12.23
CA GLU A 162 -14.93 -7.74 11.41
C GLU A 162 -16.38 -7.27 11.29
N THR A 163 -16.58 -5.95 11.15
CA THR A 163 -17.90 -5.34 10.98
C THR A 163 -18.49 -5.70 9.60
N ASP A 164 -17.68 -5.61 8.55
CA ASP A 164 -18.06 -6.01 7.19
C ASP A 164 -17.57 -7.44 6.92
N LYS A 165 -18.51 -8.36 6.77
CA LYS A 165 -18.26 -9.79 6.48
C LYS A 165 -18.45 -10.13 5.01
N SER A 166 -18.57 -9.12 4.16
CA SER A 166 -18.81 -9.32 2.73
C SER A 166 -17.58 -9.88 2.03
N ILE A 167 -17.80 -10.89 1.20
CA ILE A 167 -16.80 -11.50 0.34
C ILE A 167 -17.19 -11.24 -1.11
N GLN A 168 -16.32 -10.56 -1.85
CA GLN A 168 -16.45 -10.37 -3.29
C GLN A 168 -15.70 -11.48 -4.02
N VAL A 169 -16.34 -12.04 -5.04
CA VAL A 169 -15.74 -13.02 -5.96
C VAL A 169 -15.52 -12.35 -7.30
N GLU A 170 -14.31 -12.43 -7.81
CA GLU A 170 -13.90 -11.83 -9.09
C GLU A 170 -13.34 -12.88 -10.04
N ASP A 171 -13.50 -12.67 -11.36
CA ASP A 171 -12.74 -13.43 -12.36
C ASP A 171 -11.23 -13.17 -12.13
N PHE A 172 -10.41 -14.21 -12.19
CA PHE A 172 -8.95 -14.04 -12.18
C PHE A 172 -8.50 -13.43 -13.51
N ILE A 173 -7.77 -12.34 -13.45
CA ILE A 173 -7.22 -11.67 -14.64
C ILE A 173 -5.76 -12.10 -14.81
N PRO A 174 -5.43 -12.88 -15.85
CA PRO A 174 -4.03 -13.21 -16.15
C PRO A 174 -3.27 -12.00 -16.68
N GLY A 175 -1.94 -12.00 -16.55
CA GLY A 175 -1.07 -10.97 -17.08
C GLY A 175 -0.07 -10.45 -16.06
N ARG A 176 0.81 -9.54 -16.52
CA ARG A 176 1.79 -8.90 -15.65
C ARG A 176 1.10 -7.87 -14.77
N GLU A 177 1.50 -7.81 -13.52
CA GLU A 177 0.98 -6.82 -12.57
C GLU A 177 1.92 -5.63 -12.44
N PHE A 178 1.32 -4.46 -12.35
CA PHE A 178 2.01 -3.18 -12.18
C PHE A 178 1.37 -2.40 -11.05
N ALA A 179 2.17 -1.54 -10.42
CA ALA A 179 1.65 -0.51 -9.54
C ALA A 179 2.03 0.87 -10.05
N VAL A 180 1.25 1.87 -9.66
CA VAL A 180 1.50 3.28 -9.96
C VAL A 180 1.45 4.07 -8.66
N GLU A 181 2.50 4.80 -8.38
CA GLU A 181 2.46 5.87 -7.40
C GLU A 181 2.19 7.18 -8.12
N GLY A 182 1.18 7.92 -7.67
CA GLY A 182 0.74 9.15 -8.29
C GLY A 182 0.35 10.23 -7.30
N LEU A 183 0.30 11.44 -7.80
CA LEU A 183 -0.21 12.60 -7.08
C LEU A 183 -1.32 13.23 -7.92
N VAL A 184 -2.49 13.40 -7.33
CA VAL A 184 -3.64 14.04 -7.98
C VAL A 184 -3.70 15.49 -7.54
N ALA A 185 -3.88 16.38 -8.51
CA ALA A 185 -4.12 17.80 -8.28
C ALA A 185 -5.31 18.27 -9.14
N ASN A 186 -6.37 18.77 -8.52
CA ASN A 186 -7.59 19.19 -9.20
C ASN A 186 -8.15 18.10 -10.15
N GLY A 187 -8.11 16.83 -9.74
CA GLY A 187 -8.61 15.69 -10.52
C GLY A 187 -7.68 15.21 -11.65
N VAL A 188 -6.52 15.83 -11.82
CA VAL A 188 -5.51 15.41 -12.81
C VAL A 188 -4.40 14.63 -12.12
N VAL A 189 -4.15 13.40 -12.55
CA VAL A 189 -3.08 12.58 -11.98
C VAL A 189 -1.74 12.89 -12.65
N ARG A 190 -0.74 13.15 -11.81
CA ARG A 190 0.67 13.07 -12.17
C ARG A 190 1.20 11.71 -11.72
N VAL A 191 1.49 10.84 -12.65
CA VAL A 191 2.20 9.58 -12.35
C VAL A 191 3.63 9.95 -11.93
N LEU A 192 4.00 9.58 -10.72
CA LEU A 192 5.35 9.78 -10.18
C LEU A 192 6.25 8.62 -10.59
N ALA A 193 5.78 7.39 -10.42
CA ALA A 193 6.49 6.19 -10.82
C ALA A 193 5.52 5.07 -11.20
N PRO A 194 5.67 4.44 -12.37
CA PRO A 194 5.19 3.09 -12.60
C PRO A 194 6.19 2.08 -11.99
N PHE A 195 5.67 1.08 -11.31
CA PHE A 195 6.44 -0.01 -10.74
C PHE A 195 6.17 -1.32 -11.47
N ASP A 196 7.24 -2.02 -11.82
CA ASP A 196 7.16 -3.43 -12.16
C ASP A 196 7.08 -4.29 -10.90
N LYS A 197 6.20 -5.30 -10.92
CA LYS A 197 6.15 -6.40 -9.96
C LYS A 197 6.66 -7.64 -10.70
N PRO A 198 7.96 -8.00 -10.56
CA PRO A 198 8.59 -9.02 -11.41
C PRO A 198 8.16 -10.45 -11.08
N ASP A 199 7.74 -10.71 -9.84
CA ASP A 199 7.29 -12.02 -9.41
C ASP A 199 5.84 -12.27 -9.88
N PRO A 200 5.53 -13.51 -10.34
CA PRO A 200 4.16 -13.84 -10.71
C PRO A 200 3.23 -13.75 -9.51
N LEU A 201 2.18 -12.95 -9.62
CA LEU A 201 1.12 -12.86 -8.62
C LEU A 201 -0.08 -13.71 -9.07
N ASP A 202 0.15 -15.02 -9.29
CA ASP A 202 -0.84 -15.94 -9.86
C ASP A 202 -1.59 -16.76 -8.80
N GLY A 203 -1.28 -16.54 -7.53
CA GLY A 203 -1.94 -17.21 -6.41
C GLY A 203 -1.25 -18.50 -5.96
N PRO A 204 -1.82 -19.25 -5.03
CA PRO A 204 -3.16 -19.06 -4.44
C PRO A 204 -3.30 -17.79 -3.59
N PHE A 205 -2.19 -17.27 -3.02
CA PHE A 205 -2.14 -16.01 -2.28
C PHE A 205 -1.35 -14.99 -3.09
N PHE A 206 -1.69 -13.71 -2.95
CA PHE A 206 -1.11 -12.64 -3.75
C PHE A 206 -0.14 -11.84 -2.87
N GLU A 207 1.00 -12.45 -2.55
CA GLU A 207 2.03 -11.85 -1.72
C GLU A 207 2.94 -10.98 -2.58
N GLU A 208 2.91 -9.70 -2.33
CA GLU A 208 3.79 -8.75 -3.00
C GLU A 208 5.20 -8.86 -2.43
N THR A 209 6.17 -9.03 -3.31
CA THR A 209 7.56 -9.24 -2.94
C THR A 209 8.47 -8.13 -3.41
N ILE A 210 8.40 -7.72 -4.67
CA ILE A 210 9.31 -6.74 -5.25
C ILE A 210 8.56 -5.65 -6.00
N TYR A 211 8.93 -4.40 -5.73
CA TYR A 211 8.62 -3.23 -6.54
C TYR A 211 9.89 -2.65 -7.15
N MET A 212 9.90 -2.38 -8.44
CA MET A 212 11.04 -1.78 -9.15
C MET A 212 10.59 -0.64 -10.06
N THR A 213 11.39 0.42 -10.11
CA THR A 213 11.24 1.56 -11.02
C THR A 213 12.62 1.97 -11.58
N PRO A 214 12.72 2.49 -12.84
CA PRO A 214 11.65 2.65 -13.81
C PRO A 214 11.12 1.32 -14.35
N SER A 215 9.88 1.33 -14.80
CA SER A 215 9.27 0.13 -15.41
C SER A 215 9.95 -0.23 -16.73
N LYS A 216 10.14 -1.54 -16.95
CA LYS A 216 10.64 -2.11 -18.21
C LYS A 216 9.56 -2.30 -19.27
N ALA A 217 8.32 -1.95 -18.96
CA ALA A 217 7.24 -2.00 -19.94
C ALA A 217 7.51 -1.03 -21.09
N SER A 218 7.03 -1.37 -22.29
CA SER A 218 7.14 -0.47 -23.43
C SER A 218 6.44 0.86 -23.16
N GLN A 219 6.88 1.92 -23.84
CA GLN A 219 6.25 3.26 -23.68
C GLN A 219 4.75 3.21 -23.97
N ALA A 220 4.30 2.39 -24.93
CA ALA A 220 2.88 2.20 -25.22
C ALA A 220 2.13 1.67 -23.99
N ILE A 221 2.63 0.62 -23.35
CA ILE A 221 2.03 0.06 -22.14
C ILE A 221 2.05 1.09 -20.99
N GLN A 222 3.13 1.84 -20.82
CA GLN A 222 3.19 2.88 -19.79
C GLN A 222 2.17 4.00 -20.05
N ASN A 223 1.95 4.39 -21.31
CA ASN A 223 0.93 5.35 -21.69
C ASN A 223 -0.48 4.83 -21.41
N ASP A 224 -0.77 3.57 -21.73
CA ASP A 224 -2.06 2.93 -21.44
C ASP A 224 -2.31 2.83 -19.91
N ILE A 225 -1.28 2.53 -19.13
CA ILE A 225 -1.31 2.53 -17.66
C ILE A 225 -1.66 3.93 -17.16
N HIS A 226 -1.01 4.98 -17.68
CA HIS A 226 -1.27 6.37 -17.29
C HIS A 226 -2.71 6.77 -17.63
N GLU A 227 -3.15 6.52 -18.85
CA GLU A 227 -4.53 6.84 -19.28
C GLU A 227 -5.57 6.11 -18.42
N THR A 228 -5.36 4.81 -18.19
CA THR A 228 -6.26 4.00 -17.34
C THR A 228 -6.30 4.54 -15.92
N THR A 229 -5.15 4.92 -15.34
CA THR A 229 -5.08 5.51 -14.01
C THR A 229 -5.84 6.85 -13.95
N GLN A 230 -5.66 7.73 -14.95
CA GLN A 230 -6.40 9.00 -15.01
C GLN A 230 -7.92 8.77 -15.08
N ARG A 231 -8.36 7.85 -15.93
CA ARG A 231 -9.79 7.51 -16.06
C ARG A 231 -10.36 6.94 -14.76
N ALA A 232 -9.59 6.12 -14.04
CA ALA A 232 -9.99 5.53 -12.77
C ALA A 232 -10.04 6.59 -11.65
N VAL A 233 -9.08 7.52 -11.61
CA VAL A 233 -9.11 8.70 -10.71
C VAL A 233 -10.39 9.51 -10.93
N THR A 234 -10.73 9.79 -12.19
CA THR A 234 -11.95 10.51 -12.56
C THR A 234 -13.21 9.73 -12.16
N ALA A 235 -13.25 8.42 -12.42
CA ALA A 235 -14.39 7.56 -12.08
C ALA A 235 -14.65 7.50 -10.57
N LEU A 236 -13.61 7.51 -9.75
CA LEU A 236 -13.74 7.55 -8.29
C LEU A 236 -14.04 8.95 -7.76
N GLY A 237 -13.78 10.01 -8.53
CA GLY A 237 -13.91 11.40 -8.08
C GLY A 237 -12.77 11.86 -7.18
N LEU A 238 -11.59 11.25 -7.28
CA LEU A 238 -10.40 11.68 -6.53
C LEU A 238 -9.88 13.01 -7.08
N SER A 239 -9.58 13.96 -6.21
CA SER A 239 -9.24 15.34 -6.62
C SER A 239 -7.86 15.81 -6.21
N ASP A 240 -7.44 15.60 -4.95
CA ASP A 240 -6.22 16.19 -4.41
C ASP A 240 -5.56 15.28 -3.38
N GLY A 241 -4.35 14.82 -3.69
CA GLY A 241 -3.55 14.00 -2.78
C GLY A 241 -2.88 12.81 -3.46
N PRO A 242 -2.14 12.00 -2.70
CA PRO A 242 -1.45 10.82 -3.22
C PRO A 242 -2.43 9.70 -3.55
N ILE A 243 -2.06 8.91 -4.55
CA ILE A 243 -2.73 7.65 -4.89
C ILE A 243 -1.72 6.54 -5.09
N HIS A 244 -2.12 5.33 -4.74
CA HIS A 244 -1.44 4.10 -5.13
C HIS A 244 -2.43 3.24 -5.91
N ALA A 245 -2.10 2.89 -7.16
CA ALA A 245 -2.96 2.13 -8.04
C ALA A 245 -2.31 0.81 -8.44
N GLU A 246 -3.12 -0.23 -8.57
CA GLU A 246 -2.69 -1.57 -8.99
C GLU A 246 -3.51 -2.05 -10.18
N MET A 247 -2.83 -2.67 -11.14
CA MET A 247 -3.43 -3.12 -12.38
C MET A 247 -2.69 -4.29 -13.00
N ARG A 248 -3.40 -5.07 -13.81
CA ARG A 248 -2.80 -6.12 -14.65
C ARG A 248 -2.88 -5.75 -16.11
N VAL A 249 -1.85 -6.10 -16.85
CA VAL A 249 -1.76 -5.86 -18.29
C VAL A 249 -1.66 -7.20 -19.02
N ASN A 250 -2.53 -7.37 -20.02
CA ASN A 250 -2.52 -8.51 -20.95
C ASN A 250 -2.92 -8.06 -22.37
N ASP A 251 -3.11 -8.99 -23.27
CA ASP A 251 -3.45 -8.71 -24.69
C ASP A 251 -4.78 -7.94 -24.88
N ARG A 252 -5.64 -7.91 -23.87
CA ARG A 252 -6.91 -7.16 -23.90
C ARG A 252 -6.76 -5.71 -23.44
N GLY A 253 -5.64 -5.36 -22.81
CA GLY A 253 -5.33 -4.03 -22.29
C GLY A 253 -5.02 -4.00 -20.80
N VAL A 254 -5.20 -2.83 -20.18
CA VAL A 254 -4.94 -2.55 -18.77
C VAL A 254 -6.19 -2.77 -17.94
N TRP A 255 -6.11 -3.70 -16.99
CA TRP A 255 -7.19 -4.07 -16.07
C TRP A 255 -6.99 -3.40 -14.73
N MET A 256 -7.85 -2.45 -14.38
CA MET A 256 -7.79 -1.77 -13.09
C MET A 256 -8.23 -2.71 -11.96
N LEU A 257 -7.34 -2.96 -11.01
CA LEU A 257 -7.61 -3.79 -9.84
C LEU A 257 -7.98 -2.95 -8.62
N GLU A 258 -7.19 -1.92 -8.31
CA GLU A 258 -7.41 -1.11 -7.10
C GLU A 258 -6.80 0.29 -7.27
N ILE A 259 -7.40 1.30 -6.64
CA ILE A 259 -6.77 2.57 -6.32
C ILE A 259 -7.01 2.88 -4.86
N ALA A 260 -5.94 3.06 -4.12
CA ALA A 260 -5.99 3.58 -2.76
C ALA A 260 -5.75 5.10 -2.77
N ALA A 261 -6.56 5.84 -2.02
CA ALA A 261 -6.46 7.31 -1.87
C ALA A 261 -5.40 7.68 -0.79
N ARG A 262 -4.23 7.10 -0.92
CA ARG A 262 -3.10 7.23 0.00
C ARG A 262 -1.80 6.82 -0.71
N PRO A 263 -0.59 7.18 -0.17
CA PRO A 263 0.66 6.71 -0.75
C PRO A 263 0.86 5.19 -0.61
N ILE A 264 1.81 4.65 -1.36
CA ILE A 264 2.27 3.26 -1.30
C ILE A 264 2.52 2.82 0.14
N GLY A 265 2.18 1.56 0.46
CA GLY A 265 2.31 1.01 1.81
C GLY A 265 3.73 0.63 2.21
N GLY A 266 3.86 0.14 3.45
CA GLY A 266 5.13 -0.31 4.00
C GLY A 266 6.18 0.81 4.07
N LEU A 267 7.41 0.48 3.71
CA LEU A 267 8.52 1.42 3.50
C LEU A 267 8.85 1.61 2.01
N CYS A 268 7.94 1.21 1.11
CA CYS A 268 8.21 1.17 -0.33
C CYS A 268 8.40 2.56 -0.94
N SER A 269 7.88 3.62 -0.31
CA SER A 269 8.12 5.02 -0.71
C SER A 269 9.62 5.38 -0.77
N ARG A 270 10.47 4.70 0.00
CA ARG A 270 11.92 4.98 0.09
C ARG A 270 12.68 4.73 -1.22
N VAL A 271 12.13 3.96 -2.15
CA VAL A 271 12.72 3.80 -3.48
C VAL A 271 12.53 5.04 -4.36
N LEU A 272 11.57 5.91 -4.00
CA LEU A 272 11.28 7.13 -4.73
C LEU A 272 12.14 8.28 -4.20
N GLN A 273 13.29 8.48 -4.79
CA GLN A 273 14.18 9.61 -4.52
C GLN A 273 14.04 10.63 -5.65
N PHE A 274 14.04 11.92 -5.29
CA PHE A 274 13.94 13.00 -6.24
C PHE A 274 15.30 13.70 -6.39
N ASP A 275 15.56 14.31 -7.56
CA ASP A 275 16.83 14.97 -7.88
C ASP A 275 17.24 16.02 -6.83
N SER A 276 16.25 16.65 -6.18
CA SER A 276 16.45 17.62 -5.11
C SER A 276 16.87 17.02 -3.76
N GLY A 277 16.88 15.69 -3.63
CA GLY A 277 17.01 14.97 -2.36
C GLY A 277 15.72 14.92 -1.52
N ALA A 278 14.61 15.43 -2.04
CA ALA A 278 13.31 15.31 -1.39
C ALA A 278 12.83 13.85 -1.38
N SER A 279 12.03 13.49 -0.38
CA SER A 279 11.33 12.19 -0.32
C SER A 279 9.90 12.32 -0.85
N LEU A 280 9.23 11.17 -1.08
CA LEU A 280 7.80 11.15 -1.43
C LEU A 280 6.96 11.85 -0.36
N GLU A 281 7.27 11.63 0.90
CA GLU A 281 6.56 12.25 2.03
C GLU A 281 6.69 13.79 1.99
N GLU A 282 7.88 14.30 1.66
CA GLU A 282 8.07 15.74 1.50
C GLU A 282 7.25 16.31 0.34
N LEU A 283 7.21 15.59 -0.80
CA LEU A 283 6.37 15.98 -1.94
C LEU A 283 4.89 16.02 -1.54
N ILE A 284 4.42 15.02 -0.79
CA ILE A 284 3.03 14.95 -0.32
C ILE A 284 2.71 16.10 0.65
N LEU A 285 3.62 16.41 1.60
CA LEU A 285 3.44 17.50 2.55
C LEU A 285 3.36 18.86 1.84
N ARG A 286 4.27 19.13 0.88
CA ARG A 286 4.26 20.35 0.06
C ARG A 286 2.96 20.48 -0.74
N HIS A 287 2.51 19.40 -1.34
CA HIS A 287 1.25 19.40 -2.07
C HIS A 287 0.05 19.68 -1.15
N ALA A 288 0.00 19.10 0.05
CA ALA A 288 -1.10 19.28 1.00
C ALA A 288 -1.26 20.74 1.46
N ILE A 289 -0.18 21.52 1.51
CA ILE A 289 -0.21 22.95 1.83
C ILE A 289 -0.36 23.86 0.59
N GLY A 290 -0.56 23.27 -0.59
CA GLY A 290 -0.83 23.99 -1.83
C GLY A 290 0.41 24.48 -2.60
N GLU A 291 1.62 24.02 -2.24
CA GLU A 291 2.81 24.33 -3.02
C GLU A 291 2.80 23.61 -4.38
N ASP A 292 3.35 24.27 -5.40
CA ASP A 292 3.65 23.61 -6.67
C ASP A 292 4.82 22.63 -6.50
N VAL A 293 4.57 21.37 -6.79
CA VAL A 293 5.56 20.28 -6.72
C VAL A 293 5.93 19.74 -8.10
N SER A 294 5.53 20.41 -9.17
CA SER A 294 5.77 19.98 -10.57
C SER A 294 7.26 19.89 -10.92
N TRP A 295 8.09 20.67 -10.26
CA TRP A 295 9.54 20.72 -10.44
C TRP A 295 10.27 19.49 -9.86
N LEU A 296 9.68 18.77 -8.91
CA LEU A 296 10.27 17.56 -8.33
C LEU A 296 10.25 16.42 -9.36
N LYS A 297 11.41 15.97 -9.77
CA LYS A 297 11.59 14.84 -10.71
C LYS A 297 12.30 13.70 -10.02
N LEU A 298 11.95 12.47 -10.39
CA LEU A 298 12.67 11.29 -9.90
C LEU A 298 14.14 11.36 -10.33
N ALA A 299 15.02 10.97 -9.42
CA ALA A 299 16.44 10.82 -9.69
C ALA A 299 16.67 9.74 -10.77
N SER A 300 17.75 9.89 -11.52
CA SER A 300 18.15 8.93 -12.55
C SER A 300 18.58 7.59 -11.95
N GLY A 301 18.62 6.54 -12.79
CA GLY A 301 18.93 5.18 -12.40
C GLY A 301 17.69 4.36 -12.06
N ALA A 302 17.92 3.15 -11.59
CA ALA A 302 16.88 2.21 -11.18
C ALA A 302 16.93 1.97 -9.67
N SER A 303 15.79 1.78 -9.08
CA SER A 303 15.66 1.46 -7.65
C SER A 303 14.57 0.41 -7.42
N GLY A 304 14.69 -0.32 -6.34
CA GLY A 304 13.69 -1.31 -5.97
C GLY A 304 13.72 -1.64 -4.50
N VAL A 305 12.62 -2.22 -4.08
CA VAL A 305 12.44 -2.75 -2.72
C VAL A 305 11.96 -4.18 -2.79
N MET A 306 12.53 -5.04 -1.96
CA MET A 306 11.95 -6.33 -1.64
C MET A 306 11.31 -6.26 -0.27
N MET A 307 10.04 -6.58 -0.21
CA MET A 307 9.29 -6.87 1.01
C MET A 307 9.55 -8.32 1.37
N ILE A 308 10.28 -8.58 2.45
CA ILE A 308 10.71 -9.93 2.82
C ILE A 308 9.51 -10.72 3.33
N PRO A 309 9.06 -11.78 2.63
CA PRO A 309 7.87 -12.53 2.99
C PRO A 309 8.06 -13.32 4.29
N ILE A 310 6.94 -13.63 4.96
CA ILE A 310 6.92 -14.50 6.13
C ILE A 310 6.75 -15.96 5.64
N PRO A 311 7.77 -16.81 5.74
CA PRO A 311 7.74 -18.13 5.11
C PRO A 311 6.80 -19.13 5.81
N ARG A 312 6.51 -18.92 7.09
CA ARG A 312 5.63 -19.78 7.90
C ARG A 312 5.15 -19.08 9.16
N ALA A 313 4.02 -19.52 9.69
CA ALA A 313 3.53 -19.06 10.98
C ALA A 313 4.46 -19.47 12.12
N GLY A 314 4.64 -18.61 13.10
CA GLY A 314 5.45 -18.89 14.29
C GLY A 314 5.90 -17.64 15.04
N ILE A 315 6.56 -17.87 16.17
CA ILE A 315 7.17 -16.81 16.95
C ILE A 315 8.56 -16.52 16.33
N TYR A 316 8.75 -15.31 15.84
CA TYR A 316 10.04 -14.89 15.29
C TYR A 316 11.13 -14.90 16.37
N ALA A 317 12.26 -15.55 16.08
CA ALA A 317 13.37 -15.76 17.03
C ALA A 317 14.70 -15.15 16.53
N GLY A 318 14.66 -14.36 15.47
CA GLY A 318 15.81 -13.67 14.93
C GLY A 318 16.14 -14.04 13.47
N SER A 319 17.11 -13.32 12.90
CA SER A 319 17.65 -13.55 11.55
C SER A 319 19.17 -13.59 11.57
N ASP A 320 19.73 -14.47 10.73
CA ASP A 320 21.17 -14.57 10.49
C ASP A 320 21.48 -14.07 9.06
N GLY A 321 22.75 -13.77 8.78
CA GLY A 321 23.21 -13.36 7.46
C GLY A 321 22.96 -11.90 7.08
N VAL A 322 22.42 -11.07 7.98
CA VAL A 322 22.05 -9.66 7.69
C VAL A 322 23.25 -8.84 7.19
N GLU A 323 24.42 -8.98 7.79
CA GLU A 323 25.63 -8.25 7.34
C GLU A 323 26.10 -8.73 5.98
N SER A 324 26.00 -10.04 5.69
CA SER A 324 26.31 -10.59 4.38
C SER A 324 25.32 -10.09 3.31
N ALA A 325 24.05 -9.96 3.66
CA ALA A 325 23.00 -9.41 2.80
C ALA A 325 23.23 -7.92 2.49
N ARG A 326 23.66 -7.15 3.48
CA ARG A 326 24.04 -5.73 3.32
C ARG A 326 25.27 -5.52 2.45
N GLY A 327 26.19 -6.50 2.46
CA GLY A 327 27.42 -6.45 1.67
C GLY A 327 27.24 -6.76 0.18
N VAL A 328 26.04 -7.07 -0.30
CA VAL A 328 25.76 -7.29 -1.72
C VAL A 328 25.85 -5.98 -2.48
N GLU A 329 26.52 -5.99 -3.63
CA GLU A 329 26.66 -4.81 -4.49
C GLU A 329 25.29 -4.25 -4.89
N SER A 330 25.16 -2.93 -4.90
CA SER A 330 23.92 -2.19 -5.20
C SER A 330 22.83 -2.27 -4.13
N VAL A 331 23.02 -2.99 -3.03
CA VAL A 331 22.12 -2.94 -1.87
C VAL A 331 22.41 -1.68 -1.05
N GLU A 332 21.38 -0.86 -0.85
CA GLU A 332 21.47 0.36 -0.03
C GLU A 332 21.21 0.05 1.46
N GLU A 333 20.25 -0.82 1.73
CA GLU A 333 19.85 -1.15 3.11
C GLU A 333 19.15 -2.51 3.19
N VAL A 334 19.37 -3.22 4.29
CA VAL A 334 18.58 -4.36 4.75
C VAL A 334 18.05 -4.04 6.13
N LEU A 335 16.72 -3.94 6.24
CA LEU A 335 16.02 -3.58 7.46
C LEU A 335 15.09 -4.70 7.89
N ILE A 336 15.39 -5.35 9.02
CA ILE A 336 14.48 -6.31 9.64
C ILE A 336 13.56 -5.55 10.59
N THR A 337 12.25 -5.59 10.32
CA THR A 337 11.23 -4.89 11.12
C THR A 337 10.51 -5.82 12.09
N ALA A 338 10.57 -7.13 11.87
CA ALA A 338 10.05 -8.13 12.78
C ALA A 338 10.79 -8.08 14.11
N LYS A 339 10.07 -8.18 15.23
CA LYS A 339 10.64 -8.15 16.57
C LYS A 339 10.70 -9.57 17.15
N GLU A 340 11.81 -9.92 17.80
CA GLU A 340 11.91 -11.20 18.50
C GLU A 340 10.78 -11.35 19.52
N GLY A 341 10.20 -12.55 19.55
CA GLY A 341 9.02 -12.84 20.36
C GLY A 341 7.70 -12.49 19.69
N GLN A 342 7.70 -11.83 18.53
CA GLN A 342 6.48 -11.51 17.78
C GLN A 342 5.90 -12.75 17.11
N MET A 343 4.60 -13.01 17.29
CA MET A 343 3.86 -13.97 16.46
C MET A 343 3.68 -13.40 15.07
N LEU A 344 4.18 -14.11 14.07
CA LEU A 344 4.05 -13.77 12.66
C LEU A 344 3.20 -14.79 11.93
N LEU A 345 2.37 -14.29 11.03
CA LEU A 345 1.49 -15.08 10.17
C LEU A 345 1.76 -14.72 8.71
N PRO A 346 1.96 -15.72 7.81
CA PRO A 346 2.01 -15.46 6.38
C PRO A 346 0.61 -15.11 5.85
N LEU A 347 0.53 -14.73 4.58
CA LEU A 347 -0.76 -14.62 3.88
C LEU A 347 -1.45 -16.01 3.84
N PRO A 348 -2.76 -16.01 3.87
CA PRO A 348 -3.68 -14.87 3.76
C PRO A 348 -4.08 -14.23 5.10
N GLU A 349 -3.68 -14.76 6.25
CA GLU A 349 -4.04 -14.20 7.58
C GLU A 349 -3.20 -12.98 7.94
N GLY A 350 -1.91 -13.01 7.66
CA GLY A 350 -0.98 -11.93 7.92
C GLY A 350 -1.10 -10.78 6.91
N GLY A 351 -0.57 -9.63 7.25
CA GLY A 351 -0.49 -8.46 6.37
C GLY A 351 0.79 -7.66 6.67
N SER A 352 1.83 -8.33 7.19
CA SER A 352 3.12 -7.73 7.51
C SER A 352 4.25 -8.51 6.82
N TYR A 353 5.44 -7.94 6.88
CA TYR A 353 6.67 -8.50 6.33
C TYR A 353 7.72 -8.69 7.42
N LEU A 354 8.70 -9.57 7.20
CA LEU A 354 9.85 -9.70 8.09
C LEU A 354 10.73 -8.46 8.08
N GLY A 355 10.77 -7.78 6.94
CA GLY A 355 11.60 -6.61 6.72
C GLY A 355 11.61 -6.16 5.27
N PHE A 356 12.59 -5.35 4.92
CA PHE A 356 12.73 -4.74 3.61
C PHE A 356 14.19 -4.76 3.17
N ILE A 357 14.44 -4.99 1.89
CA ILE A 357 15.74 -4.81 1.24
C ILE A 357 15.57 -3.71 0.20
N PHE A 358 16.44 -2.72 0.22
CA PHE A 358 16.47 -1.62 -0.75
C PHE A 358 17.71 -1.73 -1.61
N ALA A 359 17.55 -1.57 -2.92
CA ALA A 359 18.66 -1.59 -3.87
C ALA A 359 18.51 -0.46 -4.89
N ARG A 360 19.67 0.03 -5.36
CA ARG A 360 19.79 1.02 -6.42
C ARG A 360 20.93 0.69 -7.34
N ALA A 361 20.71 0.80 -8.65
CA ALA A 361 21.71 0.55 -9.68
C ALA A 361 21.38 1.35 -10.95
N ASP A 362 22.21 1.22 -11.98
CA ASP A 362 21.95 1.87 -13.26
C ASP A 362 20.78 1.26 -14.02
N THR A 363 20.51 -0.04 -13.82
CA THR A 363 19.45 -0.77 -14.55
C THR A 363 18.52 -1.55 -13.61
N PRO A 364 17.24 -1.74 -14.00
CA PRO A 364 16.32 -2.57 -13.24
C PRO A 364 16.77 -4.03 -13.06
N GLU A 365 17.49 -4.60 -14.05
CA GLU A 365 18.03 -5.97 -13.98
C GLU A 365 19.08 -6.11 -12.89
N SER A 366 19.92 -5.09 -12.71
CA SER A 366 20.92 -5.06 -11.63
C SER A 366 20.25 -4.91 -10.26
N VAL A 367 19.18 -4.13 -10.16
CA VAL A 367 18.36 -4.01 -8.94
C VAL A 367 17.73 -5.35 -8.59
N ASP A 368 17.06 -6.02 -9.53
CA ASP A 368 16.41 -7.32 -9.29
C ASP A 368 17.41 -8.37 -8.80
N ARG A 369 18.56 -8.45 -9.46
CA ARG A 369 19.66 -9.35 -9.05
C ARG A 369 20.14 -9.04 -7.64
N ALA A 370 20.41 -7.78 -7.31
CA ALA A 370 20.90 -7.37 -5.99
C ALA A 370 19.89 -7.70 -4.88
N LEU A 371 18.59 -7.44 -5.10
CA LEU A 371 17.53 -7.77 -4.15
C LEU A 371 17.47 -9.27 -3.87
N ARG A 372 17.47 -10.10 -4.92
CA ARG A 372 17.40 -11.57 -4.79
C ARG A 372 18.66 -12.16 -4.18
N GLU A 373 19.84 -11.69 -4.57
CA GLU A 373 21.10 -12.12 -3.99
C GLU A 373 21.17 -11.76 -2.51
N SER A 374 20.79 -10.53 -2.14
CA SER A 374 20.74 -10.11 -0.74
C SER A 374 19.80 -10.97 0.08
N HIS A 375 18.57 -11.20 -0.44
CA HIS A 375 17.60 -12.07 0.23
C HIS A 375 18.11 -13.49 0.44
N SER A 376 18.85 -14.05 -0.53
CA SER A 376 19.42 -15.41 -0.45
C SER A 376 20.47 -15.60 0.65
N LYS A 377 21.01 -14.50 1.21
CA LYS A 377 21.96 -14.54 2.34
C LYS A 377 21.26 -14.58 3.70
N LEU A 378 19.94 -14.32 3.73
CA LEU A 378 19.18 -14.25 4.98
C LEU A 378 18.62 -15.61 5.38
N ASP A 379 18.73 -15.93 6.66
CA ASP A 379 18.07 -17.09 7.28
C ASP A 379 17.24 -16.62 8.47
N PHE A 380 15.98 -17.11 8.58
CA PHE A 380 15.02 -16.66 9.58
C PHE A 380 14.65 -17.78 10.53
N ARG A 381 14.87 -17.55 11.81
CA ARG A 381 14.54 -18.51 12.88
C ARG A 381 13.15 -18.25 13.44
N PHE A 382 12.37 -19.32 13.57
CA PHE A 382 11.05 -19.31 14.19
C PHE A 382 10.96 -20.39 15.27
N ALA A 383 10.49 -20.02 16.45
CA ALA A 383 10.05 -20.98 17.46
C ALA A 383 8.61 -21.42 17.15
N THR A 384 8.32 -22.68 17.46
CA THR A 384 6.95 -23.19 17.36
C THR A 384 6.11 -22.57 18.46
N ALA A 385 4.97 -21.97 18.09
CA ALA A 385 3.99 -21.53 19.07
C ALA A 385 3.39 -22.78 19.75
N LEU A 386 3.58 -22.92 21.06
CA LEU A 386 2.87 -23.94 21.82
C LEU A 386 1.39 -23.53 21.88
N PRO A 387 0.44 -24.46 21.60
CA PRO A 387 -0.97 -24.17 21.78
C PRO A 387 -1.22 -23.82 23.24
N VAL A 388 -1.68 -22.60 23.51
CA VAL A 388 -2.19 -22.24 24.84
C VAL A 388 -3.52 -22.99 24.97
N VAL A 389 -3.52 -24.02 25.77
CA VAL A 389 -4.76 -24.69 26.22
C VAL A 389 -5.49 -23.66 27.08
N ARG A 390 -6.56 -23.09 26.56
CA ARG A 390 -7.49 -22.23 27.31
C ARG A 390 -8.56 -23.11 27.96
#